data_9f31769539de929b41ee5b90b7e9d3e9
#
_entry.id   9f31769539de929b41ee5b90b7e9d3e9
#
_cell.length_a   1.000
_cell.length_b   1.000
_cell.length_c   1.000
_cell.angle_alpha   90.00
_cell.angle_beta   90.00
_cell.angle_gamma   90.00
#
_symmetry.space_group_name_H-M   'P 1'
#
loop_
_entity.id
_entity.type
_entity.pdbx_description
1 polymer ?
#
loop_
_entity_poly.entity_id
_entity_poly.type
_entity_poly.pdbx_seq_one_letter_code
_entity_poly.pdbx_strand_id
1 'polypeptide(L)'
;SLLVMKSRAQSGLTSRMQNVQTGKEKQIVYAQEYRRLKRALQEEFYLEAVAISYAIIEDRLVAFFHHAGIVSRQNDNLTINRPIYPYMRQLIGLDGDVPIKIKDISVKEFLILALLGMTEERAATIDEAVVYPSGSCKRRAALRKGYMVSLYRQIDRAIDRDAVLKILERLEPWRKERNQLIHALLSKTATSSESI
;
A
#
# COMPACT_ATOMS: atom_id res chain seq x y z
N SER A 1 -16.36 -22.16 -9.44
CA SER A 1 -16.20 -22.51 -8.02
C SER A 1 -14.81 -22.17 -7.46
N LEU A 2 -13.72 -22.48 -8.21
CA LEU A 2 -12.34 -22.19 -7.79
C LEU A 2 -12.02 -20.68 -7.69
N LEU A 3 -12.61 -19.85 -8.56
CA LEU A 3 -12.41 -18.39 -8.56
C LEU A 3 -12.98 -17.72 -7.30
N VAL A 4 -14.12 -18.20 -6.82
CA VAL A 4 -14.75 -17.70 -5.59
C VAL A 4 -13.95 -18.11 -4.36
N MET A 5 -13.35 -19.32 -4.36
CA MET A 5 -12.49 -19.77 -3.26
C MET A 5 -11.17 -19.00 -3.19
N LYS A 6 -10.55 -18.66 -4.35
CA LYS A 6 -9.30 -17.87 -4.38
C LYS A 6 -9.50 -16.42 -3.90
N SER A 7 -10.59 -15.78 -4.30
CA SER A 7 -10.94 -14.43 -3.82
C SER A 7 -11.20 -14.42 -2.30
N ARG A 8 -11.90 -15.43 -1.77
CA ARG A 8 -12.15 -15.56 -0.33
C ARG A 8 -10.88 -15.82 0.48
N ALA A 9 -9.97 -16.67 0.00
CA ALA A 9 -8.73 -16.97 0.72
C ALA A 9 -7.80 -15.74 0.77
N GLN A 10 -7.65 -15.00 -0.32
CA GLN A 10 -6.85 -13.78 -0.34
C GLN A 10 -7.47 -12.68 0.52
N SER A 11 -8.78 -12.44 0.40
CA SER A 11 -9.46 -11.44 1.22
C SER A 11 -9.44 -11.82 2.71
N GLY A 12 -9.52 -13.10 3.04
CA GLY A 12 -9.44 -13.58 4.42
C GLY A 12 -8.06 -13.37 5.05
N LEU A 13 -6.96 -13.61 4.29
CA LEU A 13 -5.60 -13.42 4.78
C LEU A 13 -5.30 -11.93 5.01
N THR A 14 -5.58 -11.09 4.02
CA THR A 14 -5.37 -9.63 4.10
C THR A 14 -6.23 -9.03 5.21
N SER A 15 -7.49 -9.44 5.34
CA SER A 15 -8.38 -9.00 6.41
C SER A 15 -7.87 -9.40 7.79
N ARG A 16 -7.35 -10.63 7.95
CA ARG A 16 -6.78 -11.11 9.22
C ARG A 16 -5.56 -10.30 9.64
N MET A 17 -4.65 -9.98 8.72
CA MET A 17 -3.46 -9.18 9.02
C MET A 17 -3.80 -7.71 9.33
N GLN A 18 -4.79 -7.14 8.67
CA GLN A 18 -5.21 -5.75 8.86
C GLN A 18 -5.98 -5.51 10.17
N ASN A 19 -6.63 -6.52 10.74
CA ASN A 19 -7.42 -6.41 11.97
C ASN A 19 -6.59 -6.53 13.25
N VAL A 20 -5.30 -6.86 13.17
CA VAL A 20 -4.40 -6.94 14.32
C VAL A 20 -4.05 -5.54 14.81
N GLN A 21 -4.46 -5.19 16.03
CA GLN A 21 -4.36 -3.81 16.55
C GLN A 21 -3.04 -3.50 17.26
N THR A 22 -2.38 -4.48 17.86
CA THR A 22 -1.15 -4.25 18.64
C THR A 22 0.12 -4.70 17.91
N GLY A 23 1.26 -4.04 18.21
CA GLY A 23 2.54 -4.39 17.61
C GLY A 23 2.98 -5.84 17.91
N LYS A 24 2.69 -6.34 19.13
CA LYS A 24 3.00 -7.72 19.52
C LYS A 24 2.17 -8.75 18.76
N GLU A 25 0.86 -8.50 18.62
CA GLU A 25 -0.03 -9.36 17.85
C GLU A 25 0.36 -9.41 16.37
N LYS A 26 0.71 -8.27 15.78
CA LYS A 26 1.26 -8.23 14.42
C LYS A 26 2.54 -9.06 14.29
N GLN A 27 3.47 -8.98 15.22
CA GLN A 27 4.69 -9.78 15.19
C GLN A 27 4.40 -11.29 15.22
N ILE A 28 3.44 -11.74 16.03
CA ILE A 28 3.00 -13.14 16.08
C ILE A 28 2.41 -13.57 14.72
N VAL A 29 1.51 -12.76 14.16
CA VAL A 29 0.89 -13.04 12.86
C VAL A 29 1.95 -13.12 11.77
N TYR A 30 2.88 -12.18 11.70
CA TYR A 30 3.97 -12.22 10.72
C TYR A 30 4.86 -13.45 10.90
N ALA A 31 5.23 -13.81 12.13
CA ALA A 31 6.02 -15.02 12.38
C ALA A 31 5.30 -16.29 11.93
N GLN A 32 3.97 -16.35 12.05
CA GLN A 32 3.15 -17.45 11.55
C GLN A 32 3.12 -17.47 10.02
N GLU A 33 2.87 -16.33 9.37
CA GLU A 33 2.80 -16.24 7.91
C GLU A 33 4.18 -16.51 7.25
N TYR A 34 5.28 -16.07 7.84
CA TYR A 34 6.62 -16.44 7.36
C TYR A 34 6.92 -17.93 7.50
N ARG A 35 6.46 -18.58 8.59
CA ARG A 35 6.59 -20.06 8.70
C ARG A 35 5.75 -20.77 7.65
N ARG A 36 4.52 -20.31 7.38
CA ARG A 36 3.67 -20.84 6.32
C ARG A 36 4.30 -20.64 4.94
N LEU A 37 4.84 -19.46 4.67
CA LEU A 37 5.55 -19.17 3.42
C LEU A 37 6.73 -20.13 3.21
N LYS A 38 7.57 -20.30 4.25
CA LYS A 38 8.71 -21.23 4.19
C LYS A 38 8.26 -22.66 3.91
N ARG A 39 7.21 -23.12 4.58
CA ARG A 39 6.63 -24.45 4.37
C ARG A 39 6.07 -24.59 2.96
N ALA A 40 5.30 -23.61 2.47
CA ALA A 40 4.75 -23.64 1.12
C ALA A 40 5.85 -23.71 0.05
N LEU A 41 6.97 -23.02 0.25
CA LEU A 41 8.13 -23.12 -0.65
C LEU A 41 8.82 -24.50 -0.58
N GLN A 42 8.94 -25.07 0.62
CA GLN A 42 9.55 -26.42 0.80
C GLN A 42 8.70 -27.54 0.21
N GLU A 43 7.38 -27.40 0.28
CA GLU A 43 6.40 -28.36 -0.24
C GLU A 43 5.99 -28.07 -1.70
N GLU A 44 6.67 -27.10 -2.35
CA GLU A 44 6.41 -26.65 -3.73
C GLU A 44 4.99 -26.14 -3.99
N PHE A 45 4.31 -25.64 -2.94
CA PHE A 45 2.99 -25.01 -3.03
C PHE A 45 3.12 -23.55 -3.47
N TYR A 46 3.65 -23.34 -4.67
CA TYR A 46 4.02 -22.01 -5.18
C TYR A 46 2.87 -21.00 -5.19
N LEU A 47 1.63 -21.43 -5.45
CA LEU A 47 0.48 -20.54 -5.41
C LEU A 47 0.18 -20.03 -4.02
N GLU A 48 0.29 -20.88 -3.01
CA GLU A 48 0.14 -20.47 -1.61
C GLU A 48 1.27 -19.53 -1.21
N ALA A 49 2.51 -19.84 -1.58
CA ALA A 49 3.67 -18.99 -1.32
C ALA A 49 3.50 -17.60 -1.93
N VAL A 50 3.03 -17.50 -3.18
CA VAL A 50 2.73 -16.23 -3.85
C VAL A 50 1.61 -15.48 -3.15
N ALA A 51 0.54 -16.16 -2.72
CA ALA A 51 -0.58 -15.52 -2.02
C ALA A 51 -0.16 -14.95 -0.65
N ILE A 52 0.64 -15.70 0.11
CA ILE A 52 1.16 -15.26 1.42
C ILE A 52 2.10 -14.06 1.22
N SER A 53 3.03 -14.14 0.26
CA SER A 53 3.96 -13.03 -0.04
C SER A 53 3.21 -11.76 -0.41
N TYR A 54 2.17 -11.87 -1.25
CA TYR A 54 1.34 -10.75 -1.64
C TYR A 54 0.66 -10.09 -0.44
N ALA A 55 0.06 -10.90 0.45
CA ALA A 55 -0.63 -10.40 1.63
C ALA A 55 0.34 -9.68 2.60
N ILE A 56 1.56 -10.21 2.79
CA ILE A 56 2.60 -9.58 3.61
C ILE A 56 3.01 -8.24 3.01
N ILE A 57 3.31 -8.19 1.71
CA ILE A 57 3.72 -6.97 1.03
C ILE A 57 2.61 -5.91 1.13
N GLU A 58 1.38 -6.28 0.82
CA GLU A 58 0.25 -5.35 0.87
C GLU A 58 0.04 -4.76 2.28
N ASP A 59 0.10 -5.58 3.34
CA ASP A 59 -0.02 -5.08 4.70
C ASP A 59 1.13 -4.13 5.08
N ARG A 60 2.35 -4.39 4.59
CA ARG A 60 3.49 -3.48 4.82
C ARG A 60 3.32 -2.14 4.13
N LEU A 61 2.84 -2.12 2.88
CA LEU A 61 2.55 -0.88 2.18
C LEU A 61 1.43 -0.08 2.88
N VAL A 62 0.39 -0.76 3.35
CA VAL A 62 -0.69 -0.13 4.14
C VAL A 62 -0.15 0.43 5.46
N ALA A 63 0.70 -0.33 6.17
CA ALA A 63 1.31 0.10 7.42
C ALA A 63 2.15 1.38 7.24
N PHE A 64 2.87 1.52 6.12
CA PHE A 64 3.61 2.74 5.79
C PHE A 64 2.69 3.98 5.83
N PHE A 65 1.55 3.94 5.16
CA PHE A 65 0.61 5.07 5.12
C PHE A 65 0.01 5.39 6.49
N HIS A 66 -0.27 4.38 7.31
CA HIS A 66 -0.74 4.59 8.68
C HIS A 66 0.31 5.24 9.56
N HIS A 67 1.55 4.77 9.50
CA HIS A 67 2.67 5.36 10.27
C HIS A 67 3.00 6.78 9.81
N ALA A 68 2.86 7.06 8.53
CA ALA A 68 3.02 8.42 7.98
C ALA A 68 1.81 9.33 8.30
N GLY A 69 0.74 8.83 8.89
CA GLY A 69 -0.46 9.61 9.20
C GLY A 69 -1.26 10.09 7.98
N ILE A 70 -1.02 9.50 6.80
CA ILE A 70 -1.58 9.93 5.52
C ILE A 70 -3.01 9.43 5.34
N VAL A 71 -3.34 8.28 5.92
CA VAL A 71 -4.62 7.61 5.71
C VAL A 71 -5.45 7.52 6.97
N SER A 72 -6.77 7.52 6.78
CA SER A 72 -7.75 7.12 7.79
C SER A 72 -8.46 5.86 7.34
N ARG A 73 -8.84 5.03 8.31
CA ARG A 73 -9.78 3.92 8.07
C ARG A 73 -11.19 4.48 8.03
N GLN A 74 -11.84 4.38 6.89
CA GLN A 74 -13.28 4.49 6.78
C GLN A 74 -13.78 3.28 5.97
N ASN A 75 -14.56 2.41 6.61
CA ASN A 75 -15.31 1.32 5.96
C ASN A 75 -14.48 0.48 4.96
N ASP A 76 -13.47 -0.23 5.43
CA ASP A 76 -12.61 -1.14 4.64
C ASP A 76 -11.90 -0.50 3.42
N ASN A 77 -12.13 0.78 3.15
CA ASN A 77 -11.46 1.52 2.10
C ASN A 77 -10.33 2.37 2.69
N LEU A 78 -9.12 2.14 2.20
CA LEU A 78 -7.99 2.99 2.51
C LEU A 78 -8.11 4.26 1.69
N THR A 79 -8.36 5.38 2.35
CA THR A 79 -8.46 6.71 1.71
C THR A 79 -7.48 7.67 2.35
N ILE A 80 -6.93 8.56 1.54
CA ILE A 80 -6.11 9.65 2.06
C ILE A 80 -6.98 10.57 2.93
N ASN A 81 -6.42 11.06 4.02
CA ASN A 81 -7.10 12.01 4.90
C ASN A 81 -7.48 13.29 4.15
N ARG A 82 -8.75 13.67 4.19
CA ARG A 82 -9.27 14.83 3.45
C ARG A 82 -8.46 16.13 3.62
N PRO A 83 -7.96 16.49 4.82
CA PRO A 83 -7.17 17.70 5.02
C PRO A 83 -5.83 17.70 4.25
N ILE A 84 -5.29 16.54 3.89
CA ILE A 84 -3.99 16.43 3.20
C ILE A 84 -4.13 16.15 1.70
N TYR A 85 -5.35 16.05 1.17
CA TYR A 85 -5.58 15.90 -0.27
C TYR A 85 -4.83 16.94 -1.11
N PRO A 86 -4.88 18.26 -0.81
CA PRO A 86 -4.19 19.24 -1.62
C PRO A 86 -2.69 19.01 -1.72
N TYR A 87 -2.07 18.60 -0.61
CA TYR A 87 -0.63 18.31 -0.59
C TYR A 87 -0.28 17.07 -1.41
N MET A 88 -1.06 16.00 -1.24
CA MET A 88 -0.82 14.76 -2.00
C MET A 88 -1.03 14.97 -3.50
N ARG A 89 -2.00 15.79 -3.89
CA ARG A 89 -2.21 16.13 -5.30
C ARG A 89 -1.05 16.91 -5.89
N GLN A 90 -0.54 17.91 -5.18
CA GLN A 90 0.65 18.64 -5.60
C GLN A 90 1.87 17.71 -5.73
N LEU A 91 2.01 16.73 -4.81
CA LEU A 91 3.10 15.77 -4.86
C LEU A 91 3.04 14.91 -6.13
N ILE A 92 1.86 14.41 -6.49
CA ILE A 92 1.68 13.46 -7.62
C ILE A 92 1.17 14.11 -8.91
N GLY A 93 0.99 15.43 -8.93
CA GLY A 93 0.58 16.17 -10.13
C GLY A 93 -0.85 15.90 -10.57
N LEU A 94 -1.79 15.69 -9.63
CA LEU A 94 -3.21 15.49 -9.94
C LEU A 94 -4.02 16.77 -9.72
N ASP A 95 -4.85 17.09 -10.71
CA ASP A 95 -5.84 18.18 -10.61
C ASP A 95 -7.21 17.67 -10.10
N GLY A 96 -8.00 18.59 -9.56
CA GLY A 96 -9.40 18.37 -9.19
C GLY A 96 -9.64 17.97 -7.72
N ASP A 97 -10.91 17.73 -7.35
CA ASP A 97 -11.35 17.48 -5.97
C ASP A 97 -11.75 16.02 -5.67
N VAL A 98 -11.43 15.11 -6.57
CA VAL A 98 -11.78 13.69 -6.41
C VAL A 98 -10.93 13.04 -5.30
N PRO A 99 -11.52 12.28 -4.37
CA PRO A 99 -10.79 11.56 -3.35
C PRO A 99 -9.79 10.56 -3.95
N ILE A 100 -8.55 10.59 -3.46
CA ILE A 100 -7.53 9.60 -3.85
C ILE A 100 -7.82 8.31 -3.08
N LYS A 101 -8.32 7.30 -3.81
CA LYS A 101 -8.58 5.97 -3.26
C LYS A 101 -7.35 5.10 -3.44
N ILE A 102 -6.89 4.51 -2.34
CA ILE A 102 -5.72 3.62 -2.32
C ILE A 102 -6.23 2.18 -2.34
N LYS A 103 -6.68 1.69 -3.50
CA LYS A 103 -7.24 0.35 -3.63
C LYS A 103 -6.18 -0.69 -3.94
N ASP A 104 -5.41 -0.45 -4.98
CA ASP A 104 -4.52 -1.43 -5.57
C ASP A 104 -3.08 -1.29 -5.06
N ILE A 105 -2.33 -2.39 -5.10
CA ILE A 105 -0.93 -2.40 -4.71
C ILE A 105 -0.08 -1.46 -5.58
N SER A 106 -0.43 -1.30 -6.87
CA SER A 106 0.25 -0.38 -7.78
C SER A 106 0.06 1.08 -7.38
N VAL A 107 -1.13 1.46 -6.90
CA VAL A 107 -1.39 2.80 -6.39
C VAL A 107 -0.62 3.04 -5.09
N LYS A 108 -0.55 2.02 -4.20
CA LYS A 108 0.24 2.09 -2.97
C LYS A 108 1.72 2.29 -3.27
N GLU A 109 2.27 1.47 -4.18
CA GLU A 109 3.64 1.55 -4.65
C GLU A 109 3.97 2.94 -5.23
N PHE A 110 3.15 3.42 -6.16
CA PHE A 110 3.31 4.74 -6.79
C PHE A 110 3.34 5.88 -5.76
N LEU A 111 2.40 5.89 -4.81
CA LEU A 111 2.34 6.92 -3.77
C LEU A 111 3.54 6.86 -2.82
N ILE A 112 4.01 5.68 -2.47
CA ILE A 112 5.21 5.51 -1.63
C ILE A 112 6.44 5.98 -2.39
N LEU A 113 6.60 5.61 -3.66
CA LEU A 113 7.70 6.10 -4.49
C LEU A 113 7.71 7.62 -4.59
N ALA A 114 6.54 8.26 -4.77
CA ALA A 114 6.43 9.71 -4.79
C ALA A 114 6.85 10.35 -3.44
N LEU A 115 6.48 9.74 -2.32
CA LEU A 115 6.85 10.22 -0.98
C LEU A 115 8.34 10.02 -0.69
N LEU A 116 8.91 8.88 -1.06
CA LEU A 116 10.32 8.60 -0.87
C LEU A 116 11.23 9.38 -1.83
N GLY A 117 10.77 9.66 -3.04
CA GLY A 117 11.47 10.48 -4.01
C GLY A 117 11.38 12.00 -3.76
N MET A 118 10.57 12.43 -2.78
CA MET A 118 10.42 13.83 -2.43
C MET A 118 11.69 14.34 -1.73
N THR A 119 12.15 15.54 -2.14
CA THR A 119 13.20 16.29 -1.45
C THR A 119 12.59 17.28 -0.46
N GLU A 120 13.41 17.80 0.48
CA GLU A 120 12.95 18.82 1.44
C GLU A 120 12.53 20.12 0.72
N GLU A 121 13.25 20.51 -0.34
CA GLU A 121 12.91 21.67 -1.18
C GLU A 121 11.57 21.48 -1.89
N ARG A 122 11.32 20.28 -2.43
CA ARG A 122 10.04 19.95 -3.04
C ARG A 122 8.90 19.97 -2.01
N ALA A 123 9.13 19.47 -0.82
CA ALA A 123 8.18 19.53 0.28
C ALA A 123 7.83 20.98 0.67
N ALA A 124 8.82 21.86 0.76
CA ALA A 124 8.63 23.28 1.04
C ALA A 124 7.81 23.97 -0.09
N THR A 125 8.15 23.70 -1.35
CA THR A 125 7.39 24.22 -2.51
C THR A 125 5.93 23.80 -2.48
N ILE A 126 5.64 22.54 -2.11
CA ILE A 126 4.27 22.04 -1.98
C ILE A 126 3.54 22.76 -0.81
N ASP A 127 4.21 22.95 0.32
CA ASP A 127 3.64 23.67 1.47
C ASP A 127 3.27 25.12 1.11
N GLU A 128 4.06 25.79 0.27
CA GLU A 128 3.80 27.14 -0.23
C GLU A 128 2.67 27.17 -1.26
N ALA A 129 2.62 26.17 -2.14
CA ALA A 129 1.63 26.10 -3.22
C ALA A 129 0.21 25.77 -2.73
N VAL A 130 0.08 25.08 -1.58
CA VAL A 130 -1.23 24.69 -1.05
C VAL A 130 -1.92 25.89 -0.38
N VAL A 131 -2.82 26.51 -1.12
CA VAL A 131 -3.67 27.60 -0.64
C VAL A 131 -5.03 27.05 -0.20
N TYR A 132 -5.41 27.30 1.04
CA TYR A 132 -6.75 26.98 1.52
C TYR A 132 -7.69 28.20 1.35
N PRO A 133 -8.95 27.97 0.95
CA PRO A 133 -9.95 29.05 0.92
C PRO A 133 -10.09 29.72 2.29
N SER A 134 -10.24 31.05 2.29
CA SER A 134 -10.55 31.82 3.48
C SER A 134 -11.83 31.27 4.12
N GLY A 135 -11.83 31.06 5.44
CA GLY A 135 -12.96 30.46 6.16
C GLY A 135 -12.86 28.98 6.49
N SER A 136 -11.81 28.28 6.06
CA SER A 136 -11.57 26.91 6.47
C SER A 136 -11.28 26.82 7.98
N CYS A 137 -11.87 25.80 8.63
CA CYS A 137 -11.80 25.54 10.08
C CYS A 137 -10.39 25.67 10.65
N LYS A 138 -10.25 26.21 11.89
CA LYS A 138 -8.98 26.40 12.63
C LYS A 138 -8.07 25.15 12.64
N ARG A 139 -8.65 23.96 12.63
CA ARG A 139 -7.92 22.69 12.55
C ARG A 139 -7.17 22.50 11.23
N ARG A 140 -7.70 23.02 10.11
CA ARG A 140 -7.04 23.05 8.80
C ARG A 140 -5.92 24.09 8.73
N ALA A 141 -6.05 25.17 9.48
CA ALA A 141 -5.03 26.21 9.57
C ALA A 141 -3.74 25.74 10.26
N ALA A 142 -3.84 24.80 11.20
CA ALA A 142 -2.68 24.21 11.88
C ALA A 142 -1.84 23.30 10.96
N LEU A 143 -2.48 22.67 9.96
CA LEU A 143 -1.77 21.85 8.96
C LEU A 143 -1.03 22.71 7.91
N ARG A 144 -1.31 23.99 7.83
CA ARG A 144 -0.86 24.89 6.74
C ARG A 144 0.64 25.20 6.72
N LYS A 145 1.31 25.17 7.86
CA LYS A 145 2.73 25.55 7.92
C LYS A 145 3.61 24.33 8.04
N GLY A 146 4.18 23.93 6.90
CA GLY A 146 5.25 22.94 6.88
C GLY A 146 4.78 21.50 7.07
N TYR A 147 3.56 21.14 6.66
CA TYR A 147 3.08 19.75 6.74
C TYR A 147 3.96 18.81 5.92
N MET A 148 4.24 19.13 4.67
CA MET A 148 5.05 18.27 3.78
C MET A 148 6.51 18.22 4.22
N VAL A 149 7.06 19.32 4.68
CA VAL A 149 8.42 19.35 5.26
C VAL A 149 8.47 18.50 6.54
N SER A 150 7.45 18.58 7.39
CA SER A 150 7.36 17.74 8.59
C SER A 150 7.23 16.26 8.25
N LEU A 151 6.39 15.91 7.26
CA LEU A 151 6.22 14.56 6.76
C LEU A 151 7.52 14.03 6.14
N TYR A 152 8.19 14.84 5.31
CA TYR A 152 9.49 14.51 4.75
C TYR A 152 10.50 14.11 5.84
N ARG A 153 10.67 14.97 6.87
CA ARG A 153 11.59 14.74 7.98
C ARG A 153 11.20 13.52 8.83
N GLN A 154 9.90 13.28 9.00
CA GLN A 154 9.41 12.10 9.72
C GLN A 154 9.78 10.81 8.97
N ILE A 155 9.57 10.77 7.66
CA ILE A 155 9.91 9.63 6.81
C ILE A 155 11.43 9.43 6.80
N ASP A 156 12.19 10.49 6.61
CA ASP A 156 13.65 10.46 6.54
C ASP A 156 14.30 9.91 7.82
N ARG A 157 13.74 10.24 8.99
CA ARG A 157 14.21 9.73 10.28
C ARG A 157 13.77 8.29 10.57
N ALA A 158 12.63 7.88 10.05
CA ALA A 158 12.01 6.60 10.40
C ALA A 158 12.40 5.46 9.44
N ILE A 159 12.88 5.77 8.24
CA ILE A 159 13.03 4.80 7.15
C ILE A 159 14.37 5.02 6.44
N ASP A 160 15.08 3.91 6.23
CA ASP A 160 16.16 3.87 5.25
C ASP A 160 15.56 3.92 3.84
N ARG A 161 15.55 5.13 3.24
CA ARG A 161 14.94 5.40 1.94
C ARG A 161 15.52 4.54 0.83
N ASP A 162 16.85 4.42 0.80
CA ASP A 162 17.56 3.67 -0.25
C ASP A 162 17.23 2.17 -0.17
N ALA A 163 17.17 1.63 1.04
CA ALA A 163 16.79 0.23 1.24
C ALA A 163 15.33 -0.02 0.80
N VAL A 164 14.41 0.88 1.12
CA VAL A 164 13.00 0.75 0.71
C VAL A 164 12.84 0.94 -0.80
N LEU A 165 13.51 1.90 -1.42
CA LEU A 165 13.49 2.10 -2.87
C LEU A 165 13.97 0.86 -3.62
N LYS A 166 15.08 0.25 -3.19
CA LYS A 166 15.58 -1.02 -3.77
C LYS A 166 14.58 -2.17 -3.66
N ILE A 167 13.78 -2.21 -2.61
CA ILE A 167 12.71 -3.21 -2.45
C ILE A 167 11.58 -2.92 -3.45
N LEU A 168 11.16 -1.66 -3.57
CA LEU A 168 10.07 -1.26 -4.46
C LEU A 168 10.44 -1.45 -5.94
N GLU A 169 11.69 -1.22 -6.33
CA GLU A 169 12.19 -1.51 -7.69
C GLU A 169 12.01 -2.98 -8.10
N ARG A 170 12.04 -3.90 -7.13
CA ARG A 170 11.82 -5.34 -7.36
C ARG A 170 10.34 -5.73 -7.30
N LEU A 171 9.51 -4.90 -6.74
CA LEU A 171 8.10 -5.20 -6.53
C LEU A 171 7.31 -5.19 -7.85
N GLU A 172 7.58 -4.25 -8.75
CA GLU A 172 6.89 -4.16 -10.04
C GLU A 172 7.15 -5.37 -10.94
N PRO A 173 8.41 -5.80 -11.21
CA PRO A 173 8.67 -7.02 -11.95
C PRO A 173 8.01 -8.25 -11.33
N TRP A 174 8.15 -8.42 -10.01
CA TRP A 174 7.52 -9.53 -9.28
C TRP A 174 5.99 -9.53 -9.44
N ARG A 175 5.34 -8.37 -9.40
CA ARG A 175 3.90 -8.23 -9.58
C ARG A 175 3.48 -8.62 -11.00
N LYS A 176 4.25 -8.25 -12.01
CA LYS A 176 4.01 -8.63 -13.41
C LYS A 176 4.13 -10.15 -13.59
N GLU A 177 5.19 -10.76 -13.10
CA GLU A 177 5.40 -12.22 -13.15
C GLU A 177 4.30 -12.99 -12.41
N ARG A 178 3.92 -12.55 -11.22
CA ARG A 178 2.81 -13.11 -10.45
C ARG A 178 1.51 -13.08 -11.25
N ASN A 179 1.19 -11.95 -11.88
CA ASN A 179 -0.03 -11.82 -12.67
C ASN A 179 -0.01 -12.75 -13.89
N GLN A 180 1.11 -12.85 -14.59
CA GLN A 180 1.30 -13.80 -15.70
C GLN A 180 1.10 -15.24 -15.25
N LEU A 181 1.69 -15.63 -14.12
CA LEU A 181 1.52 -16.98 -13.54
C LEU A 181 0.05 -17.28 -13.24
N ILE A 182 -0.65 -16.37 -12.59
CA ILE A 182 -2.07 -16.54 -12.26
C ILE A 182 -2.92 -16.65 -13.54
N HIS A 183 -2.69 -15.81 -14.53
CA HIS A 183 -3.39 -15.87 -15.81
C HIS A 183 -3.12 -17.20 -16.55
N ALA A 184 -1.88 -17.67 -16.59
CA ALA A 184 -1.52 -18.93 -17.22
C ALA A 184 -2.19 -20.14 -16.54
N LEU A 185 -2.34 -20.11 -15.22
CA LEU A 185 -3.03 -21.17 -14.48
C LEU A 185 -4.54 -21.14 -14.70
N LEU A 186 -5.14 -19.95 -14.78
CA LEU A 186 -6.58 -19.83 -15.04
C LEU A 186 -6.95 -20.23 -16.47
N SER A 187 -6.11 -19.91 -17.46
CA SER A 187 -6.35 -20.32 -18.86
C SER A 187 -6.25 -21.83 -19.06
N LYS A 188 -5.31 -22.51 -18.40
CA LYS A 188 -5.19 -23.97 -18.46
C LYS A 188 -6.39 -24.70 -17.85
N THR A 189 -7.00 -24.13 -16.79
CA THR A 189 -8.19 -24.73 -16.18
C THR A 189 -9.46 -24.52 -17.02
N ALA A 190 -9.54 -23.48 -17.83
CA ALA A 190 -10.67 -23.23 -18.72
C ALA A 190 -10.70 -24.22 -19.90
N THR A 191 -9.54 -24.53 -20.49
CA THR A 191 -9.45 -25.47 -21.63
C THR A 191 -9.68 -26.94 -21.25
N SER A 192 -9.48 -27.34 -19.99
CA SER A 192 -9.75 -28.72 -19.54
C SER A 192 -11.22 -28.99 -19.21
N SER A 193 -12.07 -27.98 -19.11
CA SER A 193 -13.52 -28.12 -18.82
C SER A 193 -14.39 -28.21 -20.07
N GLU A 194 -13.85 -27.97 -21.27
CA GLU A 194 -14.58 -28.09 -22.55
C GLU A 194 -14.43 -29.47 -23.22
N SER A 195 -13.77 -30.44 -22.58
CA SER A 195 -13.46 -31.76 -23.14
C SER A 195 -14.21 -32.92 -22.45
N ILE A 196 -15.42 -32.64 -21.87
CA ILE A 196 -16.27 -33.70 -21.29
C ILE A 196 -17.64 -33.66 -21.95
#